data_d1e5edff9c5e5e8ffcdab4c63aacc994
#
_entry.id   d1e5edff9c5e5e8ffcdab4c63aacc994
#
_cell.length_a   1.000
_cell.length_b   1.000
_cell.length_c   1.000
_cell.angle_alpha   90.00
_cell.angle_beta   90.00
_cell.angle_gamma   90.00
#
_symmetry.space_group_name_H-M   'P 1'
#
loop_
_entity.id
_entity.type
_entity.pdbx_description
1 polymer ?
#
loop_
_entity_poly.entity_id
_entity_poly.type
_entity_poly.pdbx_seq_one_letter_code
_entity_poly.pdbx_strand_id
1 'polypeptide(L)' 'MDKYKVIEMTRKGGKVTANEISKPSSYATARKLVEVLQASNMKDKSHVCGCKNDNFNYVSYFSDKTVYYQIKRVG' A
#
# COMPACT_ATOMS: atom_id res chain seq x y z
N MET A 1 -22.95 -0.05 5.59
CA MET A 1 -21.62 -0.36 6.14
C MET A 1 -20.55 0.25 5.27
N ASP A 2 -19.50 0.74 5.90
CA ASP A 2 -18.39 1.33 5.16
C ASP A 2 -17.58 0.23 4.45
N LYS A 3 -17.22 0.50 3.23
CA LYS A 3 -16.38 -0.40 2.44
C LYS A 3 -15.12 0.31 2.02
N TYR A 4 -14.02 -0.42 1.97
CA TYR A 4 -12.70 0.10 1.68
C TYR A 4 -12.01 -0.74 0.62
N LYS A 5 -11.21 -0.09 -0.20
CA LYS A 5 -10.33 -0.74 -1.17
C LYS A 5 -8.89 -0.41 -0.84
N VAL A 6 -7.99 -1.31 -1.23
CA VAL A 6 -6.56 -1.04 -1.18
C VAL A 6 -6.09 -0.65 -2.58
N ILE A 7 -5.42 0.49 -2.66
CA ILE A 7 -4.84 1.00 -3.90
C ILE A 7 -3.33 0.96 -3.75
N GLU A 8 -2.66 0.30 -4.67
CA GLU A 8 -1.20 0.27 -4.74
C GLU A 8 -0.74 1.33 -5.73
N MET A 9 0.09 2.24 -5.25
CA MET A 9 0.73 3.26 -6.09
C MET A 9 2.22 3.04 -6.09
N THR A 10 2.82 2.98 -7.26
CA THR A 10 4.26 2.81 -7.43
C THR A 10 4.84 4.03 -8.08
N ARG A 11 5.84 4.63 -7.45
CA ARG A 11 6.61 5.74 -8.01
C ARG A 11 7.99 5.25 -8.39
N LYS A 12 8.31 5.33 -9.67
CA LYS A 12 9.61 4.91 -10.20
C LYS A 12 10.02 5.84 -11.33
N GLY A 13 11.22 6.41 -11.24
CA GLY A 13 11.75 7.27 -12.29
C GLY A 13 10.88 8.48 -12.61
N GLY A 14 10.19 9.05 -11.63
CA GLY A 14 9.30 10.19 -11.82
C GLY A 14 7.91 9.84 -12.35
N LYS A 15 7.64 8.57 -12.59
CA LYS A 15 6.31 8.09 -13.01
C LYS A 15 5.59 7.45 -11.84
N VAL A 16 4.30 7.71 -11.73
CA VAL A 16 3.44 7.11 -10.71
C VAL A 16 2.36 6.29 -11.41
N THR A 17 2.23 5.03 -10.99
CA THR A 17 1.15 4.15 -11.45
C THR A 17 0.27 3.79 -10.26
N ALA A 18 -1.03 3.63 -10.47
CA ALA A 18 -1.98 3.28 -9.44
C ALA A 18 -2.83 2.11 -9.88
N ASN A 19 -2.98 1.11 -9.01
CA ASN A 19 -3.79 -0.07 -9.28
C ASN A 19 -4.65 -0.40 -8.06
N GLU A 20 -5.92 -0.71 -8.29
CA GLU A 20 -6.77 -1.27 -7.24
C GLU A 20 -6.44 -2.75 -7.11
N ILE A 21 -5.97 -3.17 -5.91
CA ILE A 21 -5.51 -4.53 -5.69
C ILE A 21 -6.44 -5.35 -4.80
N SER A 22 -7.55 -4.77 -4.36
CA SER A 22 -8.53 -5.50 -3.56
C SER A 22 -9.95 -5.13 -3.96
N LYS A 23 -10.88 -6.02 -3.67
CA LYS A 23 -12.31 -5.74 -3.77
C LYS A 23 -12.77 -4.95 -2.54
N PRO A 24 -13.91 -4.23 -2.61
CA PRO A 24 -14.44 -3.54 -1.44
C PRO A 24 -14.61 -4.51 -0.27
N SER A 25 -14.10 -4.12 0.90
CA SER A 25 -14.13 -4.95 2.10
C SER A 25 -14.12 -4.07 3.34
N SER A 26 -14.20 -4.70 4.52
CA SER A 26 -14.11 -3.96 5.77
C SER A 26 -12.72 -3.34 5.94
N TYR A 27 -12.64 -2.30 6.77
CA TYR A 27 -11.36 -1.65 7.07
C TYR A 27 -10.35 -2.66 7.65
N ALA A 28 -10.80 -3.53 8.54
CA ALA A 28 -9.92 -4.53 9.15
C ALA A 28 -9.32 -5.47 8.09
N THR A 29 -10.13 -5.91 7.11
CA THR A 29 -9.65 -6.76 6.02
C THR A 29 -8.65 -6.02 5.13
N ALA A 30 -8.95 -4.78 4.77
CA ALA A 30 -8.06 -3.96 3.95
C ALA A 30 -6.73 -3.71 4.66
N ARG A 31 -6.77 -3.41 5.96
CA ARG A 31 -5.58 -3.18 6.78
C ARG A 31 -4.71 -4.44 6.84
N LYS A 32 -5.34 -5.60 7.06
CA LYS A 32 -4.61 -6.87 7.10
C LYS A 32 -3.91 -7.17 5.79
N LEU A 33 -4.57 -6.90 4.66
CA LEU A 33 -3.94 -7.07 3.35
C LEU A 33 -2.71 -6.19 3.20
N VAL A 34 -2.80 -4.91 3.60
CA VAL A 34 -1.67 -3.99 3.52
C VAL A 34 -0.53 -4.45 4.42
N GLU A 35 -0.83 -4.92 5.63
CA GLU A 35 0.19 -5.44 6.56
C GLU A 35 0.93 -6.64 5.96
N VAL A 36 0.20 -7.55 5.32
CA VAL A 36 0.81 -8.71 4.65
C VAL A 36 1.71 -8.27 3.49
N LEU A 37 1.24 -7.32 2.69
CA LEU A 37 2.01 -6.81 1.56
C LEU A 37 3.27 -6.08 2.02
N GLN A 38 3.18 -5.27 3.06
CA GLN A 38 4.36 -4.61 3.63
C GLN A 38 5.35 -5.62 4.19
N ALA A 39 4.88 -6.64 4.90
CA ALA A 39 5.75 -7.68 5.42
C ALA A 39 6.45 -8.44 4.29
N SER A 40 5.76 -8.69 3.18
CA SER A 40 6.37 -9.28 2.00
C SER A 40 7.43 -8.37 1.38
N ASN A 41 7.15 -7.08 1.30
CA ASN A 41 8.11 -6.09 0.79
C ASN A 41 9.37 -6.03 1.67
N MET A 42 9.22 -6.16 2.98
CA MET A 42 10.35 -6.12 3.92
C MET A 42 11.30 -7.31 3.75
N LYS A 43 10.87 -8.37 3.09
CA LYS A 43 11.73 -9.51 2.77
C LYS A 43 12.55 -9.29 1.51
N ASP A 44 12.20 -8.28 0.70
CA ASP A 44 12.95 -7.94 -0.50
C ASP A 44 14.26 -7.25 -0.09
N LYS A 45 15.37 -7.69 -0.66
CA LYS A 45 16.68 -7.14 -0.36
C LYS A 45 16.86 -5.68 -0.74
N SER A 46 16.04 -5.18 -1.66
CA SER A 46 16.08 -3.78 -2.06
C SER A 46 15.24 -2.88 -1.16
N HIS A 47 14.49 -3.46 -0.23
CA HIS A 47 13.63 -2.69 0.68
C HIS A 47 14.46 -1.93 1.71
N VAL A 48 14.18 -0.64 1.85
CA VAL A 48 14.90 0.23 2.79
C VAL A 48 14.12 0.38 4.10
N CYS A 49 12.84 0.72 4.02
CA CYS A 49 12.00 0.89 5.19
C CYS A 49 10.52 0.88 4.79
N GLY A 50 9.66 0.48 5.71
CA GLY A 50 8.21 0.56 5.55
C GLY A 50 7.61 1.31 6.71
N CYS A 51 6.71 2.24 6.44
CA CYS A 51 6.05 3.02 7.49
C CYS A 51 4.65 3.45 7.04
N LYS A 52 3.87 3.90 8.03
CA LYS A 52 2.56 4.50 7.80
C LYS A 52 2.68 6.01 7.94
N ASN A 53 2.11 6.76 7.01
CA ASN A 53 2.06 8.21 7.12
C ASN A 53 0.69 8.67 7.67
N ASP A 54 0.54 9.97 7.89
CA ASP A 54 -0.65 10.56 8.54
C ASP A 54 -1.93 10.46 7.71
N ASN A 55 -1.84 10.14 6.42
CA ASN A 55 -2.99 10.00 5.52
C ASN A 55 -3.42 8.55 5.35
N PHE A 56 -3.10 7.68 6.30
CA PHE A 56 -3.39 6.24 6.24
C PHE A 56 -2.73 5.54 5.05
N ASN A 57 -1.69 6.13 4.51
CA ASN A 57 -0.89 5.50 3.48
C ASN A 57 0.23 4.68 4.12
N TYR A 58 0.46 3.52 3.58
CA TYR A 58 1.56 2.64 3.99
C TYR A 58 2.62 2.73 2.92
N VAL A 59 3.83 3.05 3.30
CA VAL A 59 4.91 3.35 2.35
C VAL A 59 6.02 2.33 2.52
N SER A 60 6.45 1.74 1.42
CA SER A 60 7.63 0.87 1.37
C SER A 60 8.66 1.52 0.44
N TYR A 61 9.84 1.76 0.97
CA TYR A 61 10.93 2.38 0.23
C TYR A 61 11.89 1.30 -0.27
N PHE A 62 12.08 1.27 -1.58
CA PHE A 62 13.05 0.39 -2.23
C PHE A 62 14.18 1.24 -2.81
N SER A 63 15.27 0.60 -3.20
CA SER A 63 16.42 1.31 -3.77
C SER A 63 16.11 2.00 -5.10
N ASP A 64 15.15 1.48 -5.87
CA ASP A 64 14.82 1.95 -7.22
C ASP A 64 13.39 2.52 -7.36
N LYS A 65 12.55 2.35 -6.34
CA LYS A 65 11.15 2.77 -6.40
C LYS A 65 10.59 3.00 -5.01
N THR A 66 9.44 3.65 -4.96
CA THR A 66 8.65 3.78 -3.72
C THR A 66 7.26 3.21 -3.98
N VAL A 67 6.78 2.36 -3.08
CA VAL A 67 5.45 1.75 -3.19
C VAL A 67 4.59 2.26 -2.05
N TYR A 68 3.40 2.75 -2.39
CA TYR A 68 2.41 3.25 -1.44
C TYR A 68 1.19 2.35 -1.47
N TYR A 69 0.66 2.03 -0.30
CA TYR A 69 -0.64 1.38 -0.18
C TYR A 69 -1.59 2.32 0.52
N GLN A 70 -2.68 2.66 -0.14
CA GLN A 70 -3.72 3.52 0.42
C GLN A 70 -4.97 2.71 0.67
N ILE A 71 -5.54 2.84 1.87
CA ILE A 71 -6.85 2.28 2.18
C ILE A 71 -7.87 3.40 1.93
N LYS A 72 -8.67 3.23 0.88
CA LYS A 72 -9.64 4.25 0.45
C LYS A 72 -11.05 3.80 0.74
N ARG A 73 -11.83 4.66 1.39
CA ARG A 73 -13.25 4.41 1.60
C ARG A 73 -14.01 4.58 0.29
N VAL A 74 -14.82 3.58 -0.06
CA VAL A 74 -15.57 3.56 -1.34
C VAL A 74 -17.08 3.30 -1.15
N GLY A 75 -17.53 3.12 0.06
CA GLY A 75 -18.95 2.89 0.29
C GLY A 75 -19.42 3.20 1.69
#